data_c3a6702bf3d41ebfec2f3d02ac9645b2
#
_entry.id   c3a6702bf3d41ebfec2f3d02ac9645b2
#
_cell.length_a   1.000
_cell.length_b   1.000
_cell.length_c   1.000
_cell.angle_alpha   90.00
_cell.angle_beta   90.00
_cell.angle_gamma   90.00
#
_symmetry.space_group_name_H-M   'P 1'
#
loop_
_entity.id
_entity.type
_entity.pdbx_description
1 polymer ?
#
loop_
_entity_poly.entity_id
_entity_poly.type
_entity_poly.pdbx_seq_one_letter_code
_entity_poly.pdbx_strand_id
1 'polypeptide(L)'
;MKLRLNLSFFIALTILVLAAAWLASGQLGNTEDNLTSLNVDIENKSNIKRKKVQVRESVSFPYSPKIQVTGETHASRKIIARTEISGKVKQLSATRGKIITAGASILKLEDEDYPEKAKEAEARVKQREIEFAAANKLTKKGFRSETKYAESLANLQQARALKKKRQQDLANTEILAPFEAVISDYFVEIGDVLKKGDPVAEMIDLEPILVKAFVSEKYRSSIQQGMTAHGLLIDGTKRAGKIRYISPVAKKSTRTFKVELEISNKGNKIAEGTTAELMIPLTPRAAHRISASFFSLTSNGDLGIKVVDQSDTVNFLPVKILGGSDKE
;
A
#
# COMPACT_ATOMS: atom_id res chain seq x y z
N MET A 1 57.77 -64.91 54.78
CA MET A 1 56.65 -64.27 54.06
C MET A 1 57.03 -64.14 52.59
N LYS A 2 56.53 -65.08 51.73
CA LYS A 2 56.91 -65.13 50.33
C LYS A 2 55.98 -64.19 49.58
N LEU A 3 56.47 -63.05 49.02
CA LEU A 3 55.74 -62.19 48.15
C LEU A 3 55.52 -62.92 46.82
N ARG A 4 54.30 -63.26 46.52
CA ARG A 4 53.92 -63.70 45.11
C ARG A 4 53.71 -62.39 44.29
N LEU A 5 54.72 -62.05 43.53
CA LEU A 5 54.53 -61.02 42.52
C LEU A 5 53.60 -61.54 41.40
N ASN A 6 52.47 -60.97 41.25
CA ASN A 6 51.48 -61.36 40.26
C ASN A 6 51.96 -60.90 38.87
N LEU A 7 51.79 -61.78 37.87
CA LEU A 7 52.13 -61.53 36.47
C LEU A 7 51.56 -60.19 35.93
N SER A 8 50.43 -59.75 36.46
CA SER A 8 49.83 -58.45 36.15
C SER A 8 50.69 -57.26 36.56
N PHE A 9 51.49 -57.38 37.64
CA PHE A 9 52.42 -56.33 38.06
C PHE A 9 53.55 -56.13 37.07
N PHE A 10 54.10 -57.23 36.49
CA PHE A 10 55.13 -57.12 35.47
C PHE A 10 54.58 -56.56 34.16
N ILE A 11 53.36 -56.90 33.77
CA ILE A 11 52.72 -56.33 32.59
C ILE A 11 52.49 -54.84 32.76
N ALA A 12 52.01 -54.39 33.91
CA ALA A 12 51.80 -52.96 34.18
C ALA A 12 53.15 -52.18 34.18
N LEU A 13 54.22 -52.78 34.77
CA LEU A 13 55.52 -52.17 34.78
C LEU A 13 56.14 -52.05 33.36
N THR A 14 55.97 -53.06 32.51
CA THR A 14 56.44 -53.00 31.12
C THR A 14 55.71 -51.97 30.27
N ILE A 15 54.39 -51.81 30.48
CA ILE A 15 53.63 -50.78 29.77
C ILE A 15 54.06 -49.38 30.24
N LEU A 16 54.32 -49.20 31.53
CA LEU A 16 54.79 -47.92 32.08
C LEU A 16 56.20 -47.57 31.58
N VAL A 17 57.13 -48.55 31.45
CA VAL A 17 58.45 -48.33 30.88
C VAL A 17 58.37 -47.99 29.41
N LEU A 18 57.52 -48.67 28.62
CA LEU A 18 57.32 -48.38 27.20
C LEU A 18 56.69 -46.98 26.99
N ALA A 19 55.73 -46.57 27.81
CA ALA A 19 55.16 -45.26 27.76
C ALA A 19 56.18 -44.17 28.16
N ALA A 20 57.02 -44.41 29.13
CA ALA A 20 58.10 -43.50 29.51
C ALA A 20 59.16 -43.40 28.41
N ALA A 21 59.53 -44.49 27.76
CA ALA A 21 60.44 -44.50 26.60
C ALA A 21 59.88 -43.75 25.39
N TRP A 22 58.55 -43.91 25.15
CA TRP A 22 57.88 -43.16 24.09
C TRP A 22 57.81 -41.65 24.33
N LEU A 23 57.54 -41.24 25.56
CA LEU A 23 57.60 -39.83 26.00
C LEU A 23 59.02 -39.24 25.92
N ALA A 24 60.04 -39.99 26.28
CA ALA A 24 61.44 -39.60 26.21
C ALA A 24 61.92 -39.51 24.75
N SER A 25 61.47 -40.37 23.86
CA SER A 25 61.83 -40.31 22.44
C SER A 25 61.21 -39.10 21.71
N GLY A 26 60.06 -38.58 22.19
CA GLY A 26 59.46 -37.38 21.66
C GLY A 26 60.17 -36.07 22.03
N GLN A 27 61.06 -36.08 23.02
CA GLN A 27 61.81 -34.91 23.47
C GLN A 27 63.25 -34.80 22.91
N LEU A 28 63.71 -35.77 22.13
CA LEU A 28 65.02 -35.77 21.54
C LEU A 28 65.07 -35.15 20.13
N GLY A 29 64.01 -34.46 19.75
CA GLY A 29 63.91 -33.73 18.46
C GLY A 29 64.12 -32.24 18.58
N ASN A 30 64.85 -31.75 19.58
CA ASN A 30 65.31 -30.36 19.59
C ASN A 30 66.50 -30.24 18.66
N THR A 31 66.20 -29.90 17.40
CA THR A 31 67.14 -29.25 16.53
C THR A 31 67.44 -27.89 17.12
N GLU A 32 68.59 -27.73 17.72
CA GLU A 32 69.21 -26.42 17.97
C GLU A 32 69.28 -25.71 16.62
N ASP A 33 68.39 -24.78 16.37
CA ASP A 33 68.55 -23.82 15.30
C ASP A 33 69.84 -23.04 15.57
N ASN A 34 70.85 -23.35 14.80
CA ASN A 34 72.01 -22.53 14.61
C ASN A 34 71.56 -21.11 14.23
N LEU A 35 71.55 -20.22 15.22
CA LEU A 35 71.54 -18.79 15.01
C LEU A 35 72.91 -18.40 14.39
N THR A 36 73.21 -18.90 13.22
CA THR A 36 74.20 -18.31 12.36
C THR A 36 73.56 -17.09 11.75
N SER A 37 74.00 -15.95 12.16
CA SER A 37 73.76 -14.65 11.60
C SER A 37 73.81 -14.70 10.06
N LEU A 38 72.66 -14.95 9.44
CA LEU A 38 72.47 -14.60 8.04
C LEU A 38 72.21 -13.07 8.05
N ASN A 39 73.26 -12.31 7.82
CA ASN A 39 73.20 -11.00 7.20
C ASN A 39 72.42 -11.23 5.87
N VAL A 40 71.10 -11.18 5.92
CA VAL A 40 70.28 -11.08 4.72
C VAL A 40 70.47 -9.67 4.23
N ASP A 41 71.32 -9.56 3.23
CA ASP A 41 71.45 -8.38 2.39
C ASP A 41 70.05 -7.85 2.06
N ILE A 42 69.75 -6.66 2.60
CA ILE A 42 68.53 -5.89 2.33
C ILE A 42 68.57 -5.33 0.89
N GLU A 43 69.19 -6.02 -0.01
CA GLU A 43 69.37 -5.58 -1.40
C GLU A 43 68.65 -6.41 -2.46
N ASN A 44 67.60 -7.21 -2.04
CA ASN A 44 66.79 -7.93 -3.03
C ASN A 44 65.31 -7.50 -2.99
N LYS A 45 65.10 -6.19 -2.95
CA LYS A 45 63.79 -5.58 -3.01
C LYS A 45 63.28 -5.36 -4.43
N SER A 46 63.68 -6.14 -5.43
CA SER A 46 63.33 -5.81 -6.81
C SER A 46 62.97 -6.98 -7.74
N ASN A 47 62.46 -8.07 -7.21
CA ASN A 47 61.94 -9.08 -8.16
C ASN A 47 60.65 -9.82 -7.69
N ILE A 48 59.74 -9.04 -7.06
CA ILE A 48 58.36 -9.48 -6.97
C ILE A 48 57.81 -9.40 -8.40
N LYS A 49 57.79 -10.52 -9.12
CA LYS A 49 57.09 -10.62 -10.42
C LYS A 49 55.66 -10.10 -10.23
N ARG A 50 55.44 -8.86 -10.63
CA ARG A 50 54.10 -8.27 -10.59
C ARG A 50 53.15 -9.15 -11.44
N LYS A 51 52.12 -9.68 -10.83
CA LYS A 51 51.12 -10.47 -11.57
C LYS A 51 50.32 -9.49 -12.44
N LYS A 52 50.30 -9.76 -13.73
CA LYS A 52 49.43 -9.02 -14.64
C LYS A 52 47.97 -9.38 -14.34
N VAL A 53 47.16 -8.39 -14.10
CA VAL A 53 45.70 -8.54 -13.89
C VAL A 53 44.98 -7.73 -14.97
N GLN A 54 43.83 -8.26 -15.40
CA GLN A 54 42.96 -7.53 -16.30
C GLN A 54 42.06 -6.64 -15.47
N VAL A 55 42.01 -5.36 -15.79
CA VAL A 55 41.16 -4.38 -15.12
C VAL A 55 40.14 -3.80 -16.08
N ARG A 56 38.98 -3.40 -15.55
CA ARG A 56 37.95 -2.70 -16.30
C ARG A 56 37.66 -1.39 -15.56
N GLU A 57 37.68 -0.30 -16.28
CA GLU A 57 37.25 0.99 -15.72
C GLU A 57 35.72 0.99 -15.53
N SER A 58 35.25 1.50 -14.41
CA SER A 58 33.86 1.63 -14.08
C SER A 58 33.51 3.09 -13.76
N VAL A 59 32.67 3.68 -14.61
CA VAL A 59 32.17 5.04 -14.42
C VAL A 59 30.90 5.01 -13.58
N SER A 60 30.83 5.95 -12.63
CA SER A 60 29.62 6.10 -11.83
C SER A 60 28.46 6.69 -12.63
N PHE A 61 27.26 6.26 -12.35
CA PHE A 61 26.02 6.79 -12.93
C PHE A 61 24.95 6.96 -11.85
N PRO A 62 23.98 7.87 -12.06
CA PRO A 62 22.86 8.01 -11.13
C PRO A 62 21.93 6.80 -11.24
N TYR A 63 21.84 6.02 -10.18
CA TYR A 63 20.95 4.88 -10.05
C TYR A 63 19.84 5.17 -9.04
N SER A 64 18.58 4.97 -9.44
CA SER A 64 17.41 5.07 -8.56
C SER A 64 16.94 3.69 -8.13
N PRO A 65 17.26 3.24 -6.93
CA PRO A 65 16.69 2.02 -6.38
C PRO A 65 15.16 2.13 -6.36
N LYS A 66 14.46 1.00 -6.50
CA LYS A 66 13.01 0.97 -6.49
C LYS A 66 12.52 0.15 -5.31
N ILE A 67 11.51 0.65 -4.63
CA ILE A 67 10.69 -0.18 -3.74
C ILE A 67 9.69 -0.89 -4.64
N GLN A 68 9.64 -2.20 -4.59
CA GLN A 68 8.69 -3.03 -5.31
C GLN A 68 7.88 -3.83 -4.30
N VAL A 69 6.58 -3.67 -4.31
CA VAL A 69 5.67 -4.33 -3.38
C VAL A 69 4.39 -4.73 -4.09
N THR A 70 3.93 -5.92 -3.80
CA THR A 70 2.65 -6.43 -4.30
C THR A 70 1.50 -5.74 -3.56
N GLY A 71 0.45 -5.43 -4.30
CA GLY A 71 -0.78 -4.82 -3.83
C GLY A 71 -1.96 -5.24 -4.70
N GLU A 72 -3.07 -4.55 -4.51
CA GLU A 72 -4.32 -4.80 -5.22
C GLU A 72 -4.91 -3.50 -5.75
N THR A 73 -5.65 -3.60 -6.85
CA THR A 73 -6.44 -2.49 -7.39
C THR A 73 -7.74 -2.33 -6.62
N HIS A 74 -8.08 -1.08 -6.32
CA HIS A 74 -9.33 -0.73 -5.62
C HIS A 74 -10.02 0.43 -6.30
N ALA A 75 -11.34 0.44 -6.27
CA ALA A 75 -12.11 1.60 -6.67
C ALA A 75 -11.72 2.84 -5.86
N SER A 76 -11.78 4.01 -6.49
CA SER A 76 -11.59 5.30 -5.83
C SER A 76 -12.65 5.55 -4.77
N ARG A 77 -13.90 5.18 -5.09
CA ARG A 77 -15.06 5.25 -4.20
C ARG A 77 -15.92 4.02 -4.39
N LYS A 78 -16.51 3.55 -3.30
CA LYS A 78 -17.45 2.44 -3.28
C LYS A 78 -18.55 2.77 -2.30
N ILE A 79 -19.80 2.76 -2.76
CA ILE A 79 -20.97 3.02 -1.92
C ILE A 79 -22.07 2.00 -2.20
N ILE A 80 -22.91 1.80 -1.20
CA ILE A 80 -24.17 1.10 -1.35
C ILE A 80 -25.28 2.14 -1.34
N ALA A 81 -25.95 2.33 -2.48
CA ALA A 81 -27.14 3.16 -2.58
C ALA A 81 -28.26 2.51 -1.76
N ARG A 82 -28.98 3.31 -0.99
CA ARG A 82 -30.08 2.86 -0.13
C ARG A 82 -31.32 3.69 -0.39
N THR A 83 -32.49 3.07 -0.29
CA THR A 83 -33.73 3.82 -0.38
C THR A 83 -33.96 4.70 0.85
N GLU A 84 -34.46 5.93 0.64
CA GLU A 84 -34.81 6.87 1.71
C GLU A 84 -36.28 6.80 2.11
N ILE A 85 -37.11 6.10 1.32
CA ILE A 85 -38.52 5.90 1.56
C ILE A 85 -38.87 4.41 1.38
N SER A 86 -40.05 4.00 1.82
CA SER A 86 -40.59 2.68 1.54
C SER A 86 -41.36 2.71 0.23
N GLY A 87 -41.39 1.60 -0.52
CA GLY A 87 -42.14 1.47 -1.74
C GLY A 87 -41.77 0.20 -2.51
N LYS A 88 -42.52 -0.12 -3.55
CA LYS A 88 -42.28 -1.28 -4.40
C LYS A 88 -41.39 -0.88 -5.58
N VAL A 89 -40.46 -1.74 -5.96
CA VAL A 89 -39.58 -1.51 -7.10
C VAL A 89 -40.34 -1.61 -8.40
N LYS A 90 -40.42 -0.50 -9.12
CA LYS A 90 -41.09 -0.40 -10.43
C LYS A 90 -40.15 -0.75 -11.56
N GLN A 91 -38.94 -0.26 -11.51
CA GLN A 91 -37.98 -0.37 -12.59
C GLN A 91 -36.55 -0.26 -12.09
N LEU A 92 -35.64 -1.04 -12.67
CA LEU A 92 -34.20 -0.85 -12.60
C LEU A 92 -33.77 -0.05 -13.85
N SER A 93 -33.32 1.18 -13.66
CA SER A 93 -33.07 2.11 -14.77
C SER A 93 -31.66 1.96 -15.36
N ALA A 94 -30.69 1.48 -14.56
CA ALA A 94 -29.32 1.30 -14.99
C ALA A 94 -28.99 -0.20 -15.18
N THR A 95 -28.12 -0.50 -16.12
CA THR A 95 -27.66 -1.87 -16.39
C THR A 95 -26.42 -2.18 -15.57
N ARG A 96 -26.36 -3.35 -14.95
CA ARG A 96 -25.19 -3.87 -14.23
C ARG A 96 -23.97 -3.93 -15.15
N GLY A 97 -22.81 -3.51 -14.64
CA GLY A 97 -21.55 -3.43 -15.39
C GLY A 97 -21.41 -2.22 -16.33
N LYS A 98 -22.44 -1.37 -16.44
CA LYS A 98 -22.39 -0.15 -17.27
C LYS A 98 -22.08 1.08 -16.45
N ILE A 99 -21.42 2.04 -17.10
CA ILE A 99 -21.15 3.36 -16.53
C ILE A 99 -22.45 4.16 -16.55
N ILE A 100 -22.77 4.80 -15.44
CA ILE A 100 -23.84 5.77 -15.28
C ILE A 100 -23.26 7.13 -14.88
N THR A 101 -23.85 8.20 -15.39
CA THR A 101 -23.44 9.58 -15.06
C THR A 101 -24.05 10.03 -13.74
N ALA A 102 -23.43 11.01 -13.11
CA ALA A 102 -24.01 11.66 -11.94
C ALA A 102 -25.41 12.21 -12.24
N GLY A 103 -26.38 11.99 -11.33
CA GLY A 103 -27.78 12.38 -11.48
C GLY A 103 -28.63 11.44 -12.33
N ALA A 104 -28.05 10.42 -12.95
CA ALA A 104 -28.84 9.42 -13.68
C ALA A 104 -29.60 8.50 -12.71
N SER A 105 -30.79 8.04 -13.14
CA SER A 105 -31.64 7.15 -12.35
C SER A 105 -31.04 5.75 -12.27
N ILE A 106 -30.96 5.21 -11.06
CA ILE A 106 -30.52 3.83 -10.78
C ILE A 106 -31.75 2.91 -10.72
N LEU A 107 -32.76 3.35 -9.99
CA LEU A 107 -33.96 2.61 -9.70
C LEU A 107 -35.13 3.59 -9.51
N LYS A 108 -36.30 3.18 -9.92
CA LYS A 108 -37.57 3.88 -9.65
C LYS A 108 -38.51 2.98 -8.83
N LEU A 109 -39.06 3.53 -7.76
CA LEU A 109 -40.14 2.93 -6.99
C LEU A 109 -41.50 3.24 -7.64
N GLU A 110 -42.51 2.50 -7.30
CA GLU A 110 -43.91 2.85 -7.63
C GLU A 110 -44.26 4.17 -6.95
N ASP A 111 -44.97 5.03 -7.66
CA ASP A 111 -45.22 6.40 -7.15
C ASP A 111 -46.25 6.37 -6.00
N GLU A 112 -47.08 5.27 -5.90
CA GLU A 112 -48.11 5.12 -4.87
C GLU A 112 -48.93 6.40 -4.66
N ASP A 113 -49.01 6.91 -3.42
CA ASP A 113 -49.74 8.12 -3.04
C ASP A 113 -48.81 9.35 -2.83
N TYR A 114 -47.55 9.25 -3.18
CA TYR A 114 -46.58 10.35 -3.00
C TYR A 114 -46.92 11.61 -3.80
N PRO A 115 -47.34 11.53 -5.09
CA PRO A 115 -47.75 12.69 -5.87
C PRO A 115 -48.98 13.41 -5.27
N GLU A 116 -49.96 12.66 -4.78
CA GLU A 116 -51.18 13.19 -4.17
C GLU A 116 -50.86 13.88 -2.87
N LYS A 117 -50.04 13.30 -2.01
CA LYS A 117 -49.57 13.90 -0.76
C LYS A 117 -48.75 15.18 -0.98
N ALA A 118 -47.98 15.25 -2.05
CA ALA A 118 -47.25 16.47 -2.41
C ALA A 118 -48.20 17.59 -2.86
N LYS A 119 -49.21 17.28 -3.68
CA LYS A 119 -50.25 18.21 -4.11
C LYS A 119 -51.13 18.70 -2.93
N GLU A 120 -51.53 17.81 -2.01
CA GLU A 120 -52.23 18.20 -0.79
C GLU A 120 -51.42 19.19 0.05
N ALA A 121 -50.15 18.90 0.28
CA ALA A 121 -49.29 19.78 1.05
C ALA A 121 -49.09 21.16 0.36
N GLU A 122 -49.05 21.19 -0.96
CA GLU A 122 -49.01 22.41 -1.74
C GLU A 122 -50.29 23.24 -1.61
N ALA A 123 -51.45 22.61 -1.70
CA ALA A 123 -52.76 23.28 -1.48
C ALA A 123 -52.86 23.84 -0.07
N ARG A 124 -52.37 23.10 0.96
CA ARG A 124 -52.33 23.56 2.34
C ARG A 124 -51.41 24.81 2.51
N VAL A 125 -50.29 24.88 1.82
CA VAL A 125 -49.47 26.13 1.82
C VAL A 125 -50.23 27.31 1.27
N LYS A 126 -50.91 27.15 0.11
CA LYS A 126 -51.73 28.23 -0.49
C LYS A 126 -52.81 28.72 0.47
N GLN A 127 -53.54 27.81 1.14
CA GLN A 127 -54.52 28.17 2.17
C GLN A 127 -53.90 28.97 3.28
N ARG A 128 -52.78 28.53 3.88
CA ARG A 128 -52.08 29.23 4.97
C ARG A 128 -51.47 30.58 4.54
N GLU A 129 -51.07 30.72 3.29
CA GLU A 129 -50.61 32.02 2.74
C GLU A 129 -51.75 33.05 2.70
N ILE A 130 -52.98 32.64 2.30
CA ILE A 130 -54.15 33.49 2.31
C ILE A 130 -54.50 33.91 3.74
N GLU A 131 -54.55 32.94 4.68
CA GLU A 131 -54.83 33.20 6.10
C GLU A 131 -53.81 34.17 6.73
N PHE A 132 -52.52 33.94 6.46
CA PHE A 132 -51.45 34.80 6.94
C PHE A 132 -51.53 36.22 6.33
N ALA A 133 -51.80 36.34 5.01
CA ALA A 133 -51.96 37.61 4.35
C ALA A 133 -53.15 38.43 4.94
N ALA A 134 -54.26 37.78 5.20
CA ALA A 134 -55.43 38.36 5.85
C ALA A 134 -55.08 38.80 7.29
N ALA A 135 -54.46 37.93 8.09
CA ALA A 135 -54.02 38.26 9.46
C ALA A 135 -53.09 39.47 9.49
N ASN A 136 -52.07 39.49 8.64
CA ASN A 136 -51.09 40.61 8.52
C ASN A 136 -51.76 41.94 8.16
N LYS A 137 -52.74 41.93 7.21
CA LYS A 137 -53.48 43.12 6.81
C LYS A 137 -54.36 43.66 7.96
N LEU A 138 -55.00 42.77 8.73
CA LEU A 138 -55.83 43.15 9.86
C LEU A 138 -55.03 43.68 11.06
N THR A 139 -53.88 43.04 11.36
CA THR A 139 -52.98 43.47 12.45
C THR A 139 -52.39 44.85 12.15
N LYS A 140 -51.97 45.11 10.92
CA LYS A 140 -51.48 46.44 10.49
C LYS A 140 -52.52 47.56 10.61
N LYS A 141 -53.82 47.21 10.58
CA LYS A 141 -54.94 48.15 10.78
C LYS A 141 -55.42 48.20 12.23
N GLY A 142 -54.78 47.53 13.19
CA GLY A 142 -55.14 47.47 14.59
C GLY A 142 -56.32 46.58 14.93
N PHE A 143 -56.88 45.83 13.95
CA PHE A 143 -58.07 44.99 14.14
C PHE A 143 -57.78 43.57 14.60
N ARG A 144 -56.49 43.17 14.76
CA ARG A 144 -56.12 41.83 15.21
C ARG A 144 -54.90 41.89 16.11
N SER A 145 -54.85 41.03 17.14
CA SER A 145 -53.74 40.96 18.08
C SER A 145 -52.47 40.39 17.40
N GLU A 146 -51.30 40.81 17.90
CA GLU A 146 -50.01 40.25 17.49
C GLU A 146 -49.92 38.72 17.67
N THR A 147 -50.59 38.22 18.72
CA THR A 147 -50.67 36.74 18.96
C THR A 147 -51.28 36.01 17.77
N LYS A 148 -52.40 36.54 17.20
CA LYS A 148 -53.02 35.91 16.02
C LYS A 148 -52.19 36.04 14.75
N TYR A 149 -51.45 37.09 14.59
CA TYR A 149 -50.44 37.24 13.53
C TYR A 149 -49.36 36.16 13.68
N ALA A 150 -48.75 36.06 14.88
CA ALA A 150 -47.72 35.10 15.17
C ALA A 150 -48.19 33.65 14.95
N GLU A 151 -49.42 33.32 15.37
CA GLU A 151 -50.03 32.00 15.13
C GLU A 151 -50.20 31.70 13.63
N SER A 152 -50.69 32.67 12.83
CA SER A 152 -50.87 32.48 11.39
C SER A 152 -49.53 32.32 10.66
N LEU A 153 -48.49 33.04 11.12
CA LEU A 153 -47.12 32.88 10.61
C LEU A 153 -46.56 31.49 10.92
N ALA A 154 -46.71 31.01 12.17
CA ALA A 154 -46.27 29.67 12.57
C ALA A 154 -46.94 28.58 11.76
N ASN A 155 -48.30 28.71 11.57
CA ASN A 155 -49.06 27.76 10.76
C ASN A 155 -48.58 27.71 9.28
N LEU A 156 -48.23 28.90 8.70
CA LEU A 156 -47.69 28.99 7.36
C LEU A 156 -46.34 28.29 7.27
N GLN A 157 -45.43 28.55 8.25
CA GLN A 157 -44.11 27.91 8.29
C GLN A 157 -44.22 26.36 8.42
N GLN A 158 -45.14 25.89 9.25
CA GLN A 158 -45.43 24.46 9.39
C GLN A 158 -45.92 23.84 8.06
N ALA A 159 -46.84 24.49 7.35
CA ALA A 159 -47.32 24.03 6.06
C ALA A 159 -46.20 24.00 5.02
N ARG A 160 -45.31 25.00 4.99
CA ARG A 160 -44.14 25.06 4.10
C ARG A 160 -43.14 23.90 4.39
N ALA A 161 -42.89 23.63 5.68
CA ALA A 161 -42.03 22.52 6.08
C ALA A 161 -42.62 21.19 5.65
N LEU A 162 -43.93 20.97 5.80
CA LEU A 162 -44.61 19.79 5.36
C LEU A 162 -44.55 19.62 3.82
N LYS A 163 -44.80 20.71 3.05
CA LYS A 163 -44.68 20.70 1.59
C LYS A 163 -43.26 20.24 1.17
N LYS A 164 -42.22 20.84 1.77
CA LYS A 164 -40.83 20.46 1.46
C LYS A 164 -40.59 18.98 1.73
N LYS A 165 -41.07 18.46 2.87
CA LYS A 165 -40.95 17.02 3.20
C LYS A 165 -41.62 16.15 2.15
N ARG A 166 -42.86 16.47 1.75
CA ARG A 166 -43.63 15.67 0.76
C ARG A 166 -43.00 15.72 -0.63
N GLN A 167 -42.45 16.85 -1.01
CA GLN A 167 -41.69 16.98 -2.25
C GLN A 167 -40.41 16.14 -2.23
N GLN A 168 -39.71 16.10 -1.08
CA GLN A 168 -38.53 15.25 -0.93
C GLN A 168 -38.93 13.76 -0.96
N ASP A 169 -40.02 13.37 -0.26
CA ASP A 169 -40.49 11.99 -0.28
C ASP A 169 -40.81 11.57 -1.74
N LEU A 170 -41.47 12.43 -2.53
CA LEU A 170 -41.76 12.19 -3.94
C LEU A 170 -40.47 12.11 -4.77
N ALA A 171 -39.52 13.01 -4.56
CA ALA A 171 -38.24 12.96 -5.26
C ALA A 171 -37.46 11.67 -4.96
N ASN A 172 -37.56 11.15 -3.73
CA ASN A 172 -36.89 9.94 -3.28
C ASN A 172 -37.54 8.65 -3.83
N THR A 173 -38.66 8.73 -4.58
CA THR A 173 -39.17 7.58 -5.36
C THR A 173 -38.22 7.21 -6.49
N GLU A 174 -37.33 8.11 -6.90
CA GLU A 174 -36.31 7.86 -7.87
C GLU A 174 -34.92 7.96 -7.20
N ILE A 175 -34.18 6.87 -7.21
CA ILE A 175 -32.85 6.80 -6.62
C ILE A 175 -31.83 7.17 -7.70
N LEU A 176 -31.11 8.27 -7.49
CA LEU A 176 -30.16 8.83 -8.44
C LEU A 176 -28.71 8.51 -8.06
N ALA A 177 -27.84 8.43 -9.07
CA ALA A 177 -26.41 8.26 -8.88
C ALA A 177 -25.77 9.58 -8.35
N PRO A 178 -25.10 9.56 -7.18
CA PRO A 178 -24.50 10.78 -6.62
C PRO A 178 -23.22 11.21 -7.34
N PHE A 179 -22.62 10.34 -8.14
CA PHE A 179 -21.43 10.58 -8.96
C PHE A 179 -21.41 9.60 -10.14
N GLU A 180 -20.54 9.84 -11.10
CA GLU A 180 -20.29 8.90 -12.19
C GLU A 180 -19.70 7.60 -11.64
N ALA A 181 -20.35 6.46 -11.93
CA ALA A 181 -19.99 5.18 -11.37
C ALA A 181 -20.38 4.01 -12.30
N VAL A 182 -19.87 2.84 -11.97
CA VAL A 182 -20.36 1.56 -12.51
C VAL A 182 -21.27 0.92 -11.48
N ILE A 183 -22.42 0.40 -11.91
CA ILE A 183 -23.26 -0.46 -11.07
C ILE A 183 -22.57 -1.83 -10.98
N SER A 184 -22.02 -2.14 -9.80
CA SER A 184 -21.39 -3.44 -9.55
C SER A 184 -22.42 -4.51 -9.41
N ASP A 185 -23.42 -4.28 -8.56
CA ASP A 185 -24.51 -5.23 -8.32
C ASP A 185 -25.80 -4.54 -7.85
N TYR A 186 -26.94 -5.22 -8.01
CA TYR A 186 -28.21 -4.89 -7.41
C TYR A 186 -28.52 -5.87 -6.29
N PHE A 187 -29.08 -5.36 -5.19
CA PHE A 187 -29.55 -6.16 -4.05
C PHE A 187 -31.06 -6.40 -4.10
N VAL A 188 -31.71 -5.90 -5.13
CA VAL A 188 -33.17 -5.89 -5.29
C VAL A 188 -33.56 -6.23 -6.72
N GLU A 189 -34.79 -6.77 -6.87
CA GLU A 189 -35.39 -7.08 -8.16
C GLU A 189 -36.67 -6.26 -8.36
N ILE A 190 -37.15 -6.21 -9.62
CA ILE A 190 -38.43 -5.55 -9.95
C ILE A 190 -39.56 -6.30 -9.25
N GLY A 191 -40.40 -5.56 -8.53
CA GLY A 191 -41.51 -6.10 -7.74
C GLY A 191 -41.23 -6.28 -6.26
N ASP A 192 -39.96 -6.15 -5.81
CA ASP A 192 -39.62 -6.19 -4.39
C ASP A 192 -40.21 -4.99 -3.64
N VAL A 193 -40.60 -5.22 -2.39
CA VAL A 193 -41.09 -4.18 -1.48
C VAL A 193 -40.01 -3.80 -0.51
N LEU A 194 -39.56 -2.55 -0.61
CA LEU A 194 -38.45 -2.00 0.18
C LEU A 194 -38.93 -1.18 1.36
N LYS A 195 -38.15 -1.20 2.44
CA LYS A 195 -38.30 -0.31 3.59
C LYS A 195 -37.23 0.75 3.53
N LYS A 196 -37.49 1.91 4.15
CA LYS A 196 -36.49 2.96 4.29
C LYS A 196 -35.20 2.41 4.89
N GLY A 197 -34.08 2.64 4.19
CA GLY A 197 -32.75 2.18 4.58
C GLY A 197 -32.28 0.89 3.93
N ASP A 198 -33.15 0.18 3.21
CA ASP A 198 -32.78 -1.07 2.54
C ASP A 198 -31.73 -0.80 1.45
N PRO A 199 -30.73 -1.69 1.27
CA PRO A 199 -29.74 -1.59 0.22
C PRO A 199 -30.37 -1.84 -1.14
N VAL A 200 -29.96 -1.06 -2.14
CA VAL A 200 -30.52 -1.11 -3.50
C VAL A 200 -29.47 -1.58 -4.51
N ALA A 201 -28.35 -0.89 -4.56
CA ALA A 201 -27.28 -1.19 -5.51
C ALA A 201 -25.91 -0.84 -4.95
N GLU A 202 -24.92 -1.61 -5.35
CA GLU A 202 -23.51 -1.27 -5.11
C GLU A 202 -22.97 -0.50 -6.32
N MET A 203 -22.36 0.65 -6.03
CA MET A 203 -21.79 1.54 -7.00
C MET A 203 -20.30 1.74 -6.74
N ILE A 204 -19.50 1.61 -7.79
CA ILE A 204 -18.04 1.78 -7.73
C ILE A 204 -17.58 2.83 -8.73
N ASP A 205 -16.67 3.68 -8.28
CA ASP A 205 -15.96 4.65 -9.11
C ASP A 205 -14.57 4.10 -9.41
N LEU A 206 -14.33 3.74 -10.66
CA LEU A 206 -13.08 3.15 -11.12
C LEU A 206 -12.14 4.18 -11.77
N GLU A 207 -12.53 5.45 -11.91
CA GLU A 207 -11.70 6.54 -12.44
C GLU A 207 -11.54 7.65 -11.39
N PRO A 208 -10.37 7.80 -10.81
CA PRO A 208 -9.17 6.97 -10.96
C PRO A 208 -9.25 5.63 -10.24
N ILE A 209 -8.45 4.65 -10.67
CA ILE A 209 -8.24 3.41 -9.91
C ILE A 209 -7.08 3.59 -8.93
N LEU A 210 -7.17 2.94 -7.77
CA LEU A 210 -6.14 2.98 -6.73
C LEU A 210 -5.41 1.65 -6.63
N VAL A 211 -4.08 1.66 -6.68
CA VAL A 211 -3.28 0.51 -6.27
C VAL A 211 -2.93 0.68 -4.81
N LYS A 212 -3.46 -0.20 -3.96
CA LYS A 212 -3.18 -0.25 -2.52
C LYS A 212 -2.14 -1.31 -2.23
N ALA A 213 -1.04 -0.89 -1.63
CA ALA A 213 0.05 -1.78 -1.23
C ALA A 213 0.55 -1.45 0.17
N PHE A 214 1.33 -2.36 0.75
CA PHE A 214 1.87 -2.20 2.10
C PHE A 214 3.39 -2.14 2.05
N VAL A 215 3.95 -0.99 2.41
CA VAL A 215 5.39 -0.71 2.35
C VAL A 215 6.00 -0.84 3.74
N SER A 216 7.16 -1.50 3.84
CA SER A 216 7.89 -1.68 5.10
C SER A 216 8.28 -0.34 5.75
N GLU A 217 8.27 -0.30 7.07
CA GLU A 217 8.63 0.84 7.92
C GLU A 217 9.99 1.47 7.53
N LYS A 218 10.97 0.66 7.17
CA LYS A 218 12.31 1.13 6.76
C LYS A 218 12.30 2.13 5.60
N TYR A 219 11.24 2.13 4.78
CA TYR A 219 11.10 3.02 3.63
C TYR A 219 10.15 4.20 3.88
N ARG A 220 9.52 4.28 5.08
CA ARG A 220 8.50 5.30 5.37
C ARG A 220 9.00 6.74 5.16
N SER A 221 10.22 7.03 5.60
CA SER A 221 10.85 8.35 5.46
C SER A 221 11.23 8.71 4.01
N SER A 222 11.35 7.71 3.14
CA SER A 222 11.75 7.90 1.74
C SER A 222 10.56 8.10 0.80
N ILE A 223 9.33 7.99 1.29
CA ILE A 223 8.10 8.08 0.49
C ILE A 223 7.31 9.29 0.95
N GLN A 224 6.85 10.09 -0.03
CA GLN A 224 6.04 11.28 0.21
C GLN A 224 4.80 11.27 -0.68
N GLN A 225 3.72 11.88 -0.19
CA GLN A 225 2.52 12.12 -0.97
C GLN A 225 2.84 13.01 -2.18
N GLY A 226 2.23 12.73 -3.32
CA GLY A 226 2.48 13.44 -4.58
C GLY A 226 3.64 12.88 -5.40
N MET A 227 4.49 11.99 -4.85
CA MET A 227 5.56 11.35 -5.61
C MET A 227 5.00 10.55 -6.77
N THR A 228 5.69 10.61 -7.92
CA THR A 228 5.39 9.75 -9.07
C THR A 228 5.89 8.34 -8.79
N ALA A 229 4.99 7.38 -8.99
CA ALA A 229 5.28 5.95 -8.88
C ALA A 229 4.60 5.22 -10.05
N HIS A 230 4.85 3.92 -10.16
CA HIS A 230 4.27 3.12 -11.23
C HIS A 230 3.55 1.91 -10.64
N GLY A 231 2.39 1.61 -11.21
CA GLY A 231 1.73 0.32 -11.01
C GLY A 231 2.06 -0.60 -12.20
N LEU A 232 2.51 -1.80 -11.93
CA LEU A 232 2.61 -2.88 -12.91
C LEU A 232 1.41 -3.79 -12.69
N LEU A 233 0.52 -3.82 -13.67
CA LEU A 233 -0.69 -4.63 -13.63
C LEU A 233 -0.40 -6.09 -14.00
N ILE A 234 -1.35 -6.98 -13.70
CA ILE A 234 -1.22 -8.42 -13.98
C ILE A 234 -1.04 -8.75 -15.46
N ASP A 235 -1.54 -7.88 -16.35
CA ASP A 235 -1.36 -8.00 -17.81
C ASP A 235 0.01 -7.54 -18.31
N GLY A 236 0.93 -7.18 -17.40
CA GLY A 236 2.25 -6.63 -17.72
C GLY A 236 2.25 -5.14 -18.07
N THR A 237 1.10 -4.49 -18.09
CA THR A 237 1.00 -3.06 -18.41
C THR A 237 1.52 -2.21 -17.26
N LYS A 238 2.51 -1.37 -17.54
CA LYS A 238 3.03 -0.40 -16.59
C LYS A 238 2.30 0.94 -16.73
N ARG A 239 1.72 1.43 -15.64
CA ARG A 239 1.01 2.71 -15.57
C ARG A 239 1.67 3.64 -14.57
N ALA A 240 1.91 4.88 -15.00
CA ALA A 240 2.37 5.93 -14.10
C ALA A 240 1.21 6.50 -13.31
N GLY A 241 1.48 6.89 -12.07
CA GLY A 241 0.51 7.53 -11.19
C GLY A 241 1.20 8.36 -10.11
N LYS A 242 0.40 8.89 -9.18
CA LYS A 242 0.90 9.66 -8.05
C LYS A 242 0.50 8.99 -6.73
N ILE A 243 1.39 9.00 -5.77
CA ILE A 243 1.06 8.55 -4.42
C ILE A 243 0.04 9.53 -3.83
N ARG A 244 -1.20 9.07 -3.70
CA ARG A 244 -2.32 9.84 -3.18
C ARG A 244 -2.35 9.88 -1.66
N TYR A 245 -2.02 8.76 -1.04
CA TYR A 245 -2.15 8.60 0.41
C TYR A 245 -1.08 7.67 0.95
N ILE A 246 -0.59 8.01 2.14
CA ILE A 246 0.29 7.17 2.95
C ILE A 246 -0.29 7.16 4.35
N SER A 247 -0.60 5.97 4.87
CA SER A 247 -1.15 5.85 6.23
C SER A 247 -0.18 6.44 7.27
N PRO A 248 -0.67 7.24 8.21
CA PRO A 248 0.15 7.70 9.35
C PRO A 248 0.38 6.58 10.39
N VAL A 249 -0.39 5.48 10.32
CA VAL A 249 -0.35 4.37 11.28
C VAL A 249 0.12 3.11 10.59
N ALA A 250 1.13 2.45 11.18
CA ALA A 250 1.59 1.15 10.71
C ALA A 250 0.64 0.02 11.13
N LYS A 251 0.49 -0.99 10.29
CA LYS A 251 -0.16 -2.24 10.66
C LYS A 251 0.74 -2.97 11.67
N LYS A 252 0.29 -3.10 12.90
CA LYS A 252 1.08 -3.64 14.03
C LYS A 252 1.68 -5.02 13.76
N SER A 253 0.92 -5.92 13.11
CA SER A 253 1.34 -7.30 12.85
C SER A 253 2.49 -7.43 11.85
N THR A 254 2.58 -6.54 10.86
CA THR A 254 3.55 -6.62 9.76
C THR A 254 4.54 -5.46 9.73
N ARG A 255 4.35 -4.43 10.58
CA ARG A 255 5.13 -3.18 10.59
C ARG A 255 5.22 -2.54 9.20
N THR A 256 4.08 -2.48 8.50
CA THR A 256 3.97 -1.91 7.17
C THR A 256 2.98 -0.75 7.17
N PHE A 257 3.23 0.22 6.28
CA PHE A 257 2.34 1.35 6.05
C PHE A 257 1.56 1.15 4.76
N LYS A 258 0.25 1.38 4.82
CA LYS A 258 -0.59 1.39 3.62
C LYS A 258 -0.23 2.59 2.75
N VAL A 259 0.01 2.34 1.46
CA VAL A 259 0.27 3.34 0.43
C VAL A 259 -0.75 3.16 -0.68
N GLU A 260 -1.31 4.26 -1.17
CA GLU A 260 -2.26 4.26 -2.27
C GLU A 260 -1.68 5.05 -3.45
N LEU A 261 -1.51 4.38 -4.57
CA LEU A 261 -1.12 4.97 -5.84
C LEU A 261 -2.39 5.21 -6.68
N GLU A 262 -2.60 6.43 -7.09
CA GLU A 262 -3.69 6.84 -7.98
C GLU A 262 -3.24 6.76 -9.43
N ILE A 263 -3.99 6.00 -10.25
CA ILE A 263 -3.71 5.76 -11.66
C ILE A 263 -4.97 6.10 -12.47
N SER A 264 -4.82 6.81 -13.57
CA SER A 264 -5.94 7.04 -14.49
C SER A 264 -6.39 5.74 -15.15
N ASN A 265 -7.70 5.52 -15.15
CA ASN A 265 -8.36 4.31 -15.67
C ASN A 265 -9.48 4.66 -16.66
N LYS A 266 -9.22 5.60 -17.55
CA LYS A 266 -10.19 6.04 -18.55
C LYS A 266 -10.84 4.87 -19.30
N GLY A 267 -12.17 4.86 -19.27
CA GLY A 267 -12.98 3.76 -19.83
C GLY A 267 -13.06 2.51 -18.96
N ASN A 268 -12.67 2.61 -17.66
CA ASN A 268 -12.84 1.56 -16.63
C ASN A 268 -12.28 0.18 -17.05
N LYS A 269 -11.12 0.18 -17.76
CA LYS A 269 -10.50 -1.03 -18.28
C LYS A 269 -9.84 -1.89 -17.19
N ILE A 270 -9.37 -1.25 -16.13
CA ILE A 270 -8.75 -1.92 -14.98
C ILE A 270 -9.85 -2.19 -13.97
N ALA A 271 -10.08 -3.47 -13.67
CA ALA A 271 -11.07 -3.89 -12.69
C ALA A 271 -10.56 -3.71 -11.25
N GLU A 272 -11.47 -3.58 -10.28
CA GLU A 272 -11.16 -3.68 -8.86
C GLU A 272 -10.80 -5.12 -8.48
N GLY A 273 -9.94 -5.30 -7.45
CA GLY A 273 -9.58 -6.61 -6.90
C GLY A 273 -8.50 -7.36 -7.68
N THR A 274 -7.87 -6.73 -8.69
CA THR A 274 -6.79 -7.37 -9.42
C THR A 274 -5.43 -7.10 -8.77
N THR A 275 -4.54 -8.09 -8.83
CA THR A 275 -3.18 -7.94 -8.33
C THR A 275 -2.41 -6.90 -9.16
N ALA A 276 -1.66 -6.06 -8.48
CA ALA A 276 -0.76 -5.10 -9.10
C ALA A 276 0.50 -4.93 -8.26
N GLU A 277 1.64 -4.62 -8.89
CA GLU A 277 2.85 -4.26 -8.18
C GLU A 277 3.04 -2.76 -8.16
N LEU A 278 3.28 -2.22 -6.97
CA LEU A 278 3.63 -0.82 -6.77
C LEU A 278 5.15 -0.66 -6.81
N MET A 279 5.63 0.12 -7.77
CA MET A 279 7.05 0.45 -7.94
C MET A 279 7.28 1.93 -7.63
N ILE A 280 7.97 2.21 -6.52
CA ILE A 280 8.27 3.57 -6.06
C ILE A 280 9.76 3.82 -6.27
N PRO A 281 10.17 4.76 -7.14
CA PRO A 281 11.56 5.11 -7.30
C PRO A 281 12.05 5.88 -6.07
N LEU A 282 13.24 5.52 -5.58
CA LEU A 282 13.90 6.25 -4.51
C LEU A 282 14.85 7.31 -5.07
N THR A 283 15.35 8.18 -4.20
CA THR A 283 16.32 9.22 -4.54
C THR A 283 17.53 8.60 -5.26
N PRO A 284 17.93 9.13 -6.42
CA PRO A 284 19.08 8.66 -7.15
C PRO A 284 20.36 8.77 -6.30
N ARG A 285 21.22 7.77 -6.43
CA ARG A 285 22.54 7.73 -5.81
C ARG A 285 23.58 7.39 -6.86
N ALA A 286 24.79 7.90 -6.71
CA ALA A 286 25.90 7.48 -7.54
C ALA A 286 26.17 6.00 -7.31
N ALA A 287 26.20 5.21 -8.37
CA ALA A 287 26.44 3.78 -8.33
C ALA A 287 27.30 3.34 -9.51
N HIS A 288 27.95 2.19 -9.37
CA HIS A 288 28.70 1.54 -10.43
C HIS A 288 27.98 0.26 -10.86
N ARG A 289 27.94 0.01 -12.17
CA ARG A 289 27.43 -1.25 -12.69
C ARG A 289 28.56 -2.25 -12.79
N ILE A 290 28.44 -3.32 -12.02
CA ILE A 290 29.51 -4.32 -11.85
C ILE A 290 28.88 -5.70 -11.96
N SER A 291 29.53 -6.59 -12.74
CA SER A 291 29.09 -7.99 -12.82
C SER A 291 29.30 -8.71 -11.48
N ALA A 292 28.39 -9.60 -11.14
CA ALA A 292 28.48 -10.40 -9.92
C ALA A 292 29.78 -11.24 -9.84
N SER A 293 30.42 -11.54 -10.97
CA SER A 293 31.70 -12.26 -11.05
C SER A 293 32.88 -11.53 -10.43
N PHE A 294 32.79 -10.20 -10.23
CA PHE A 294 33.84 -9.40 -9.59
C PHE A 294 33.71 -9.31 -8.06
N PHE A 295 32.59 -9.81 -7.51
CA PHE A 295 32.44 -9.81 -6.05
C PHE A 295 33.37 -10.82 -5.39
N SER A 296 33.93 -10.42 -4.27
CA SER A 296 34.72 -11.28 -3.39
C SER A 296 34.33 -11.04 -1.94
N LEU A 297 34.54 -12.07 -1.11
CA LEU A 297 34.30 -11.98 0.33
C LEU A 297 35.66 -11.91 1.03
N THR A 298 35.73 -11.09 2.09
CA THR A 298 36.87 -11.14 3.03
C THR A 298 36.78 -12.39 3.91
N SER A 299 37.85 -12.67 4.65
CA SER A 299 37.84 -13.71 5.69
C SER A 299 36.79 -13.47 6.77
N ASN A 300 36.38 -12.21 6.97
CA ASN A 300 35.34 -11.79 7.93
C ASN A 300 33.91 -11.84 7.34
N GLY A 301 33.77 -12.22 6.06
CA GLY A 301 32.47 -12.31 5.38
C GLY A 301 31.97 -10.99 4.78
N ASP A 302 32.78 -9.93 4.74
CA ASP A 302 32.40 -8.68 4.10
C ASP A 302 32.41 -8.79 2.59
N LEU A 303 31.35 -8.36 1.94
CA LEU A 303 31.22 -8.35 0.48
C LEU A 303 31.91 -7.09 -0.09
N GLY A 304 32.74 -7.28 -1.11
CA GLY A 304 33.41 -6.19 -1.80
C GLY A 304 33.94 -6.56 -3.16
N ILE A 305 34.72 -5.66 -3.74
CA ILE A 305 35.41 -5.85 -5.01
C ILE A 305 36.89 -5.53 -4.84
N LYS A 306 37.71 -6.13 -5.67
CA LYS A 306 39.16 -5.76 -5.78
C LYS A 306 39.29 -4.66 -6.80
N VAL A 307 39.91 -3.55 -6.40
CA VAL A 307 40.21 -2.38 -7.25
C VAL A 307 41.70 -2.15 -7.31
N VAL A 308 42.19 -1.67 -8.45
CA VAL A 308 43.58 -1.27 -8.63
C VAL A 308 43.62 0.26 -8.51
N ASP A 309 44.49 0.74 -7.64
CA ASP A 309 44.69 2.18 -7.46
C ASP A 309 45.73 2.76 -8.44
N GLN A 310 45.98 4.07 -8.36
CA GLN A 310 46.95 4.76 -9.22
C GLN A 310 48.38 4.31 -9.02
N SER A 311 48.70 3.59 -7.94
CA SER A 311 50.02 3.02 -7.63
C SER A 311 50.15 1.54 -8.05
N ASP A 312 49.26 1.03 -8.89
CA ASP A 312 49.18 -0.37 -9.32
C ASP A 312 49.04 -1.37 -8.15
N THR A 313 48.46 -0.91 -7.03
CA THR A 313 48.19 -1.77 -5.87
C THR A 313 46.76 -2.22 -5.85
N VAL A 314 46.54 -3.53 -5.59
CA VAL A 314 45.22 -4.12 -5.50
C VAL A 314 44.66 -3.93 -4.08
N ASN A 315 43.59 -3.18 -3.96
CA ASN A 315 42.90 -2.90 -2.71
C ASN A 315 41.51 -3.56 -2.70
N PHE A 316 41.04 -4.00 -1.53
CA PHE A 316 39.66 -4.47 -1.33
C PHE A 316 38.77 -3.28 -0.98
N LEU A 317 37.73 -3.06 -1.75
CA LEU A 317 36.74 -2.01 -1.52
C LEU A 317 35.39 -2.67 -1.10
N PRO A 318 34.93 -2.48 0.14
CA PRO A 318 33.63 -2.99 0.56
C PRO A 318 32.53 -2.25 -0.22
N VAL A 319 31.52 -2.99 -0.70
CA VAL A 319 30.44 -2.45 -1.51
C VAL A 319 29.09 -2.82 -0.94
N LYS A 320 28.12 -1.93 -1.18
CA LYS A 320 26.71 -2.18 -0.86
C LYS A 320 25.92 -2.34 -2.16
N ILE A 321 25.25 -3.47 -2.32
CA ILE A 321 24.39 -3.71 -3.47
C ILE A 321 23.14 -2.82 -3.33
N LEU A 322 22.87 -1.98 -4.32
CA LEU A 322 21.67 -1.13 -4.38
C LEU A 322 20.54 -1.78 -5.18
N GLY A 323 20.86 -2.71 -6.06
CA GLY A 323 19.94 -3.45 -6.89
C GLY A 323 20.69 -4.31 -7.88
N GLY A 324 19.98 -5.18 -8.57
CA GLY A 324 20.52 -6.04 -9.64
C GLY A 324 19.45 -6.24 -10.71
N SER A 325 19.88 -6.66 -11.90
CA SER A 325 19.00 -7.16 -12.94
C SER A 325 19.37 -8.62 -13.23
N ASP A 326 18.42 -9.41 -13.69
CA ASP A 326 18.63 -10.84 -14.02
C ASP A 326 19.66 -11.06 -15.13
N LYS A 327 20.19 -9.98 -15.71
CA LYS A 327 21.17 -10.02 -16.81
C LYS A 327 22.57 -9.49 -16.44
N GLU A 328 22.73 -8.90 -15.25
CA GLU A 328 24.04 -8.38 -14.78
C GLU A 328 24.11 -8.34 -13.25
#